data_fe654acd242f9bcd22277447ea2dd9c2
#
_entry.id   fe654acd242f9bcd22277447ea2dd9c2
#
_cell.length_a   1.000
_cell.length_b   1.000
_cell.length_c   1.000
_cell.angle_alpha   90.00
_cell.angle_beta   90.00
_cell.angle_gamma   90.00
#
_symmetry.space_group_name_H-M   'P 1'
#
loop_
_entity.id
_entity.type
_entity.pdbx_description
1 polymer ?
#
loop_
_entity_poly.entity_id
_entity_poly.type
_entity_poly.pdbx_seq_one_letter_code
_entity_poly.pdbx_strand_id
1 'polypeptide(L)'
;MKYLVRDKIFAIGDDYWIEDEQGRHAFLVDGKALRLRDTLELKDPNGTILVTLRKKLISLRDTMTIERDDSTLATIRRKRLSLLRNHYRVTLAEGTELDVSGRILDREFVVEYEGELLAHISRQWFHVRETYAVNVVREDADAALMIAVAVCVIRMAEKEREED
;
A
#
# COMPACT_ATOMS: atom_id res chain seq x y z
N MET A 1 0.42 -2.41 15.56
CA MET A 1 -0.64 -3.32 15.09
C MET A 1 -0.20 -3.97 13.79
N LYS A 2 -0.45 -5.24 13.67
CA LYS A 2 -0.07 -6.04 12.52
C LYS A 2 -1.31 -6.41 11.70
N TYR A 3 -1.21 -6.23 10.38
CA TYR A 3 -2.25 -6.56 9.43
C TYR A 3 -1.72 -7.54 8.39
N LEU A 4 -2.55 -8.44 7.93
CA LEU A 4 -2.22 -9.41 6.89
C LEU A 4 -2.92 -9.04 5.58
N VAL A 5 -2.11 -8.78 4.57
CA VAL A 5 -2.54 -8.38 3.23
C VAL A 5 -2.21 -9.50 2.26
N ARG A 6 -3.23 -10.14 1.71
CA ARG A 6 -3.03 -11.26 0.78
C ARG A 6 -2.63 -10.77 -0.62
N ASP A 7 -1.74 -11.50 -1.27
CA ASP A 7 -1.19 -11.18 -2.60
C ASP A 7 -2.26 -11.02 -3.70
N LYS A 8 -3.42 -11.62 -3.49
CA LYS A 8 -4.57 -11.51 -4.41
C LYS A 8 -5.21 -10.13 -4.52
N ILE A 9 -4.77 -9.15 -3.75
CA ILE A 9 -5.19 -7.74 -3.87
C ILE A 9 -5.18 -7.24 -5.33
N PHE A 10 -4.43 -7.90 -6.18
CA PHE A 10 -4.22 -7.50 -7.57
C PHE A 10 -4.99 -8.32 -8.59
N ALA A 11 -5.73 -9.35 -8.18
CA ALA A 11 -6.63 -10.06 -9.08
C ALA A 11 -7.81 -9.15 -9.43
N ILE A 12 -7.94 -8.84 -10.69
CA ILE A 12 -8.94 -7.91 -11.22
C ILE A 12 -10.35 -8.41 -10.85
N GLY A 13 -11.05 -7.62 -10.04
CA GLY A 13 -12.47 -7.79 -9.77
C GLY A 13 -12.86 -8.55 -8.53
N ASP A 14 -11.90 -8.97 -7.71
CA ASP A 14 -12.19 -9.64 -6.44
C ASP A 14 -12.04 -8.70 -5.24
N ASP A 15 -12.87 -8.87 -4.26
CA ASP A 15 -12.79 -8.17 -2.98
C ASP A 15 -11.91 -8.95 -2.00
N TYR A 16 -11.10 -8.25 -1.21
CA TYR A 16 -10.20 -8.86 -0.23
C TYR A 16 -10.39 -8.29 1.14
N TRP A 17 -10.41 -9.17 2.13
CA TRP A 17 -10.30 -8.79 3.51
C TRP A 17 -8.83 -8.68 3.92
N ILE A 18 -8.49 -7.57 4.56
CA ILE A 18 -7.26 -7.40 5.32
C ILE A 18 -7.59 -7.75 6.77
N GLU A 19 -6.87 -8.72 7.30
CA GLU A 19 -7.12 -9.26 8.63
C GLU A 19 -6.13 -8.69 9.65
N ASP A 20 -6.58 -8.56 10.90
CA ASP A 20 -5.70 -8.23 12.03
C ASP A 20 -4.97 -9.48 12.56
N GLU A 21 -4.18 -9.32 13.62
CA GLU A 21 -3.44 -10.43 14.24
C GLU A 21 -4.32 -11.55 14.78
N GLN A 22 -5.57 -11.24 15.09
CA GLN A 22 -6.55 -12.20 15.59
C GLN A 22 -7.38 -12.85 14.47
N GLY A 23 -7.06 -12.55 13.21
CA GLY A 23 -7.80 -13.06 12.05
C GLY A 23 -9.16 -12.38 11.84
N ARG A 24 -9.40 -11.24 12.47
CA ARG A 24 -10.64 -10.47 12.29
C ARG A 24 -10.51 -9.56 11.08
N HIS A 25 -11.60 -9.38 10.36
CA HIS A 25 -11.67 -8.46 9.24
C HIS A 25 -11.47 -7.02 9.72
N ALA A 26 -10.35 -6.41 9.33
CA ALA A 26 -10.01 -5.03 9.67
C ALA A 26 -10.40 -4.06 8.54
N PHE A 27 -10.12 -4.42 7.29
CA PHE A 27 -10.42 -3.61 6.11
C PHE A 27 -10.87 -4.50 4.95
N LEU A 28 -11.70 -3.93 4.08
CA LEU A 28 -12.08 -4.53 2.82
C LEU A 28 -11.43 -3.73 1.67
N VAL A 29 -10.71 -4.42 0.80
CA VAL A 29 -10.26 -3.84 -0.47
C VAL A 29 -11.26 -4.18 -1.54
N ASP A 30 -11.95 -3.18 -2.07
CA ASP A 30 -12.90 -3.33 -3.16
C ASP A 30 -12.19 -3.08 -4.49
N GLY A 31 -11.98 -4.15 -5.25
CA GLY A 31 -11.32 -4.15 -6.55
C GLY A 31 -12.26 -3.95 -7.75
N LYS A 32 -13.57 -3.84 -7.55
CA LYS A 32 -14.55 -3.71 -8.65
C LYS A 32 -14.33 -2.46 -9.49
N ALA A 33 -13.91 -1.37 -8.85
CA ALA A 33 -13.60 -0.12 -9.50
C ALA A 33 -12.33 -0.19 -10.38
N LEU A 34 -11.45 -1.19 -10.16
CA LEU A 34 -10.23 -1.40 -10.94
C LEU A 34 -10.49 -1.64 -12.42
N ARG A 35 -11.60 -2.30 -12.74
CA ARG A 35 -11.96 -2.60 -14.13
C ARG A 35 -12.28 -1.37 -14.97
N LEU A 36 -12.74 -0.31 -14.31
CA LEU A 36 -13.28 0.87 -14.98
C LEU A 36 -12.42 2.12 -14.86
N ARG A 37 -11.63 2.26 -13.79
CA ARG A 37 -10.97 3.52 -13.45
C ARG A 37 -9.54 3.41 -12.87
N ASP A 38 -8.92 2.24 -12.87
CA ASP A 38 -7.64 2.00 -12.17
C ASP A 38 -7.69 2.46 -10.68
N THR A 39 -8.80 2.20 -10.03
CA THR A 39 -9.11 2.70 -8.69
C THR A 39 -9.37 1.52 -7.76
N LEU A 40 -8.76 1.56 -6.57
CA LEU A 40 -9.05 0.65 -5.45
C LEU A 40 -9.68 1.44 -4.32
N GLU A 41 -10.72 0.88 -3.71
CA GLU A 41 -11.33 1.45 -2.53
C GLU A 41 -10.97 0.62 -1.29
N LEU A 42 -10.45 1.27 -0.25
CA LEU A 42 -10.24 0.69 1.05
C LEU A 42 -11.41 1.07 1.95
N LYS A 43 -12.14 0.06 2.41
CA LYS A 43 -13.35 0.22 3.21
C LYS A 43 -13.17 -0.36 4.61
N ASP A 44 -13.94 0.15 5.56
CA ASP A 44 -14.10 -0.51 6.84
C ASP A 44 -15.01 -1.76 6.73
N PRO A 45 -15.14 -2.58 7.78
CA PRO A 45 -16.01 -3.76 7.75
C PRO A 45 -17.49 -3.46 7.50
N ASN A 46 -17.95 -2.24 7.74
CA ASN A 46 -19.32 -1.80 7.48
C ASN A 46 -19.54 -1.32 6.04
N GLY A 47 -18.50 -1.29 5.21
CA GLY A 47 -18.57 -0.86 3.83
C GLY A 47 -18.35 0.64 3.60
N THR A 48 -17.98 1.40 4.63
CA THR A 48 -17.65 2.82 4.51
C THR A 48 -16.29 2.98 3.83
N ILE A 49 -16.21 3.78 2.78
CA ILE A 49 -14.96 4.08 2.07
C ILE A 49 -14.08 4.93 2.98
N LEU A 50 -12.91 4.42 3.34
CA LEU A 50 -11.93 5.12 4.16
C LEU A 50 -10.95 5.93 3.30
N VAL A 51 -10.44 5.32 2.24
CA VAL A 51 -9.56 5.95 1.26
C VAL A 51 -9.74 5.31 -0.12
N THR A 52 -9.42 6.06 -1.15
CA THR A 52 -9.42 5.62 -2.55
C THR A 52 -8.01 5.74 -3.11
N LEU A 53 -7.52 4.67 -3.72
CA LEU A 53 -6.20 4.58 -4.33
C LEU A 53 -6.34 4.72 -5.83
N ARG A 54 -5.64 5.69 -6.44
CA ARG A 54 -5.68 5.92 -7.89
C ARG A 54 -4.29 5.90 -8.52
N LYS A 55 -4.18 5.27 -9.67
CA LYS A 55 -3.01 5.40 -10.53
C LYS A 55 -3.11 6.70 -11.33
N LYS A 56 -2.03 7.49 -11.34
CA LYS A 56 -1.97 8.72 -12.12
C LYS A 56 -1.51 8.41 -13.54
N LEU A 57 -2.43 8.50 -14.50
CA LEU A 57 -2.22 8.09 -15.90
C LEU A 57 -1.25 8.98 -16.70
N ILE A 58 -1.01 10.20 -16.26
CA ILE A 58 -0.27 11.23 -17.03
C ILE A 58 1.17 11.41 -16.53
N SER A 59 1.60 10.61 -15.57
CA SER A 59 2.95 10.72 -15.05
C SER A 59 3.92 9.84 -15.81
N LEU A 60 5.05 10.42 -16.27
CA LEU A 60 6.20 9.67 -16.80
C LEU A 60 6.85 8.75 -15.76
N ARG A 61 6.47 8.88 -14.49
CA ARG A 61 6.91 8.04 -13.39
C ARG A 61 5.70 7.37 -12.78
N ASP A 62 5.88 6.15 -12.32
CA ASP A 62 4.84 5.47 -11.55
C ASP A 62 4.45 6.31 -10.33
N THR A 63 3.23 6.80 -10.37
CA THR A 63 2.67 7.66 -9.34
C THR A 63 1.28 7.16 -8.99
N MET A 64 1.01 7.01 -7.69
CA MET A 64 -0.30 6.71 -7.17
C MET A 64 -0.74 7.80 -6.19
N THR A 65 -2.02 8.08 -6.15
CA THR A 65 -2.62 8.98 -5.17
C THR A 65 -3.52 8.22 -4.22
N ILE A 66 -3.52 8.66 -2.97
CA ILE A 66 -4.46 8.21 -1.94
C ILE A 66 -5.38 9.38 -1.66
N GLU A 67 -6.68 9.18 -1.85
CA GLU A 67 -7.69 10.22 -1.69
C GLU A 67 -8.61 9.89 -0.52
N ARG A 68 -9.07 10.91 0.17
CA ARG A 68 -10.11 10.86 1.20
C ARG A 68 -11.04 12.04 1.01
N ASP A 69 -12.35 11.78 0.97
CA ASP A 69 -13.38 12.82 0.82
C ASP A 69 -13.10 13.77 -0.37
N ASP A 70 -12.81 13.20 -1.54
CA ASP A 70 -12.48 13.91 -2.78
C ASP A 70 -11.23 14.82 -2.73
N SER A 71 -10.41 14.66 -1.68
CA SER A 71 -9.15 15.38 -1.52
C SER A 71 -7.97 14.41 -1.55
N THR A 72 -6.85 14.84 -2.14
CA THR A 72 -5.61 14.06 -2.12
C THR A 72 -5.02 14.07 -0.70
N LEU A 73 -4.98 12.91 -0.06
CA LEU A 73 -4.38 12.73 1.24
C LEU A 73 -2.86 12.50 1.14
N ALA A 74 -2.45 11.74 0.14
CA ALA A 74 -1.04 11.44 -0.11
C ALA A 74 -0.77 11.14 -1.59
N THR A 75 0.45 11.40 -2.02
CA THR A 75 0.97 11.03 -3.35
C THR A 75 2.20 10.18 -3.18
N ILE A 76 2.23 9.02 -3.84
CA ILE A 76 3.35 8.08 -3.81
C ILE A 76 4.04 8.10 -5.15
N ARG A 77 5.35 8.38 -5.15
CA ARG A 77 6.20 8.40 -6.34
C ARG A 77 7.37 7.46 -6.18
N ARG A 78 7.60 6.68 -7.22
CA ARG A 78 8.81 5.87 -7.32
C ARG A 78 10.03 6.76 -7.55
N LYS A 79 11.09 6.53 -6.78
CA LYS A 79 12.40 7.13 -6.99
C LYS A 79 13.33 6.11 -7.60
N ARG A 80 13.92 6.41 -8.73
CA ARG A 80 15.01 5.60 -9.31
C ARG A 80 16.34 6.00 -8.67
N LEU A 81 16.82 5.22 -7.72
CA LEU A 81 18.14 5.48 -7.10
C LEU A 81 19.13 4.31 -7.18
N SER A 82 18.67 3.06 -7.41
CA SER A 82 19.57 1.95 -7.65
C SER A 82 18.87 0.74 -8.27
N LEU A 83 19.64 -0.13 -8.91
CA LEU A 83 19.16 -1.40 -9.49
C LEU A 83 18.76 -2.44 -8.44
N LEU A 84 19.15 -2.26 -7.17
CA LEU A 84 18.97 -3.26 -6.12
C LEU A 84 17.97 -2.85 -5.03
N ARG A 85 17.58 -1.58 -4.98
CA ARG A 85 16.68 -1.07 -3.95
C ARG A 85 15.58 -0.23 -4.55
N ASN A 86 14.35 -0.52 -4.15
CA ASN A 86 13.20 0.31 -4.46
C ASN A 86 13.06 1.42 -3.43
N HIS A 87 12.94 2.64 -3.93
CA HIS A 87 12.64 3.80 -3.13
C HIS A 87 11.37 4.46 -3.63
N TYR A 88 10.48 4.76 -2.68
CA TYR A 88 9.26 5.52 -2.94
C TYR A 88 9.24 6.71 -1.99
N ARG A 89 8.73 7.83 -2.47
CA ARG A 89 8.45 8.99 -1.63
C ARG A 89 6.96 9.16 -1.52
N VAL A 90 6.48 9.28 -0.30
CA VAL A 90 5.09 9.58 0.03
C VAL A 90 5.03 11.02 0.50
N THR A 91 4.34 11.87 -0.25
CA THR A 91 4.11 13.26 0.13
C THR A 91 2.68 13.39 0.62
N LEU A 92 2.52 13.74 1.90
CA LEU A 92 1.22 13.99 2.50
C LEU A 92 0.68 15.36 2.08
N ALA A 93 -0.63 15.56 2.24
CA ALA A 93 -1.31 16.80 1.82
C ALA A 93 -0.74 18.05 2.47
N GLU A 94 -0.30 17.98 3.73
CA GLU A 94 0.32 19.08 4.47
C GLU A 94 1.80 19.30 4.11
N GLY A 95 2.38 18.50 3.22
CA GLY A 95 3.77 18.62 2.78
C GLY A 95 4.77 17.70 3.50
N THR A 96 4.35 16.96 4.52
CA THR A 96 5.20 15.95 5.18
C THR A 96 5.61 14.88 4.18
N GLU A 97 6.89 14.54 4.16
CA GLU A 97 7.43 13.49 3.30
C GLU A 97 7.81 12.26 4.10
N LEU A 98 7.33 11.10 3.66
CA LEU A 98 7.72 9.80 4.18
C LEU A 98 8.64 9.12 3.16
N ASP A 99 9.64 8.41 3.65
CA ASP A 99 10.49 7.58 2.82
C ASP A 99 10.11 6.12 2.94
N VAL A 100 9.92 5.47 1.80
CA VAL A 100 9.72 4.02 1.72
C VAL A 100 10.91 3.43 1.00
N SER A 101 11.60 2.51 1.65
CA SER A 101 12.73 1.82 1.08
C SER A 101 12.63 0.31 1.28
N GLY A 102 13.13 -0.45 0.32
CA GLY A 102 13.09 -1.90 0.39
C GLY A 102 14.06 -2.57 -0.56
N ARG A 103 14.31 -3.85 -0.29
CA ARG A 103 15.05 -4.73 -1.18
C ARG A 103 14.09 -5.47 -2.10
N ILE A 104 14.32 -5.37 -3.40
CA ILE A 104 13.47 -5.99 -4.43
C ILE A 104 13.38 -7.51 -4.23
N LEU A 105 14.50 -8.15 -3.92
CA LEU A 105 14.57 -9.60 -3.77
C LEU A 105 13.88 -10.12 -2.52
N ASP A 106 13.98 -9.38 -1.42
CA ASP A 106 13.46 -9.83 -0.12
C ASP A 106 11.98 -9.48 0.07
N ARG A 107 11.44 -8.61 -0.79
CA ARG A 107 10.06 -8.10 -0.71
C ARG A 107 9.73 -7.55 0.68
N GLU A 108 10.69 -6.85 1.24
CA GLU A 108 10.57 -6.16 2.51
C GLU A 108 10.72 -4.66 2.30
N PHE A 109 9.82 -3.88 2.91
CA PHE A 109 9.84 -2.43 2.84
C PHE A 109 9.69 -1.84 4.24
N VAL A 110 10.34 -0.71 4.46
CA VAL A 110 10.15 0.11 5.66
C VAL A 110 9.61 1.47 5.26
N VAL A 111 8.69 1.99 6.06
CA VAL A 111 8.16 3.34 5.94
C VAL A 111 8.69 4.17 7.09
N GLU A 112 9.39 5.24 6.78
CA GLU A 112 10.08 6.08 7.76
C GLU A 112 9.72 7.56 7.60
N TYR A 113 9.69 8.26 8.69
CA TYR A 113 9.60 9.71 8.76
C TYR A 113 10.79 10.24 9.57
N GLU A 114 11.64 11.05 8.94
CA GLU A 114 12.86 11.60 9.56
C GLU A 114 13.71 10.52 10.27
N GLY A 115 13.81 9.33 9.69
CA GLY A 115 14.57 8.21 10.24
C GLY A 115 13.82 7.40 11.30
N GLU A 116 12.62 7.82 11.71
CA GLU A 116 11.77 7.08 12.64
C GLU A 116 10.88 6.08 11.89
N LEU A 117 10.91 4.82 12.31
CA LEU A 117 10.12 3.75 11.71
C LEU A 117 8.63 3.93 12.02
N LEU A 118 7.80 4.03 10.97
CA LEU A 118 6.35 4.10 11.09
C LEU A 118 5.67 2.77 10.78
N ALA A 119 6.17 2.05 9.78
CA ALA A 119 5.62 0.75 9.39
C ALA A 119 6.69 -0.12 8.76
N HIS A 120 6.50 -1.43 8.90
CA HIS A 120 7.30 -2.46 8.26
C HIS A 120 6.39 -3.38 7.45
N ILE A 121 6.72 -3.57 6.18
CA ILE A 121 6.00 -4.43 5.26
C ILE A 121 6.92 -5.60 4.94
N SER A 122 6.49 -6.81 5.24
CA SER A 122 7.27 -8.01 4.97
C SER A 122 6.43 -9.07 4.29
N ARG A 123 7.04 -9.79 3.36
CA ARG A 123 6.41 -10.95 2.76
C ARG A 123 6.58 -12.15 3.67
N GLN A 124 5.48 -12.74 4.09
CA GLN A 124 5.49 -13.96 4.88
C GLN A 124 5.00 -15.14 4.04
N TRP A 125 5.73 -16.24 4.14
CA TRP A 125 5.35 -17.51 3.55
C TRP A 125 4.41 -18.24 4.50
N PHE A 126 3.11 -18.15 4.26
CA PHE A 126 2.16 -19.05 4.87
C PHE A 126 1.92 -20.23 3.92
N HIS A 127 1.75 -21.41 4.46
CA HIS A 127 1.76 -22.71 3.76
C HIS A 127 0.95 -22.81 2.45
N VAL A 128 0.11 -21.86 2.11
CA VAL A 128 -0.78 -21.95 0.94
C VAL A 128 -0.80 -20.72 0.05
N ARG A 129 -0.41 -19.52 0.53
CA ARG A 129 -0.49 -18.28 -0.27
C ARG A 129 0.49 -17.22 0.22
N GLU A 130 1.02 -16.49 -0.74
CA GLU A 130 1.84 -15.31 -0.47
C GLU A 130 1.02 -14.25 0.26
N THR A 131 1.52 -13.81 1.39
CA THR A 131 0.86 -12.84 2.25
C THR A 131 1.88 -11.81 2.70
N TYR A 132 1.50 -10.54 2.63
CA TYR A 132 2.28 -9.47 3.21
C TYR A 132 1.78 -9.17 4.62
N ALA A 133 2.72 -9.06 5.56
CA ALA A 133 2.43 -8.51 6.88
C ALA A 133 2.79 -7.04 6.89
N VAL A 134 1.84 -6.21 7.31
CA VAL A 134 2.05 -4.78 7.50
C VAL A 134 1.99 -4.51 9.00
N ASN A 135 3.14 -4.21 9.59
CA ASN A 135 3.25 -3.85 10.99
C ASN A 135 3.28 -2.33 11.14
N VAL A 136 2.21 -1.74 11.64
CA VAL A 136 2.13 -0.32 11.96
C VAL A 136 2.68 -0.13 13.37
N VAL A 137 3.85 0.50 13.48
CA VAL A 137 4.62 0.58 14.73
C VAL A 137 4.01 1.58 15.72
N ARG A 138 3.52 2.71 15.21
CA ARG A 138 2.93 3.75 16.06
C ARG A 138 1.43 3.55 16.19
N GLU A 139 0.95 3.50 17.44
CA GLU A 139 -0.48 3.36 17.74
C GLU A 139 -1.32 4.59 17.35
N ASP A 140 -0.70 5.77 17.31
CA ASP A 140 -1.33 7.03 16.92
C ASP A 140 -1.34 7.26 15.40
N ALA A 141 -0.71 6.38 14.63
CA ALA A 141 -0.70 6.48 13.16
C ALA A 141 -2.08 6.16 12.58
N ASP A 142 -2.44 6.83 11.49
CA ASP A 142 -3.62 6.50 10.69
C ASP A 142 -3.42 5.13 10.02
N ALA A 143 -4.03 4.10 10.59
CA ALA A 143 -3.87 2.73 10.11
C ALA A 143 -4.36 2.57 8.67
N ALA A 144 -5.47 3.21 8.30
CA ALA A 144 -6.01 3.17 6.94
C ALA A 144 -5.00 3.78 5.93
N LEU A 145 -4.38 4.90 6.29
CA LEU A 145 -3.34 5.53 5.48
C LEU A 145 -2.11 4.62 5.34
N MET A 146 -1.63 4.03 6.42
CA MET A 146 -0.46 3.13 6.39
C MET A 146 -0.73 1.88 5.55
N ILE A 147 -1.91 1.29 5.68
CA ILE A 147 -2.34 0.16 4.85
C ILE A 147 -2.43 0.58 3.37
N ALA A 148 -2.99 1.74 3.08
CA ALA A 148 -3.09 2.27 1.72
C ALA A 148 -1.70 2.49 1.10
N VAL A 149 -0.76 3.05 1.85
CA VAL A 149 0.64 3.20 1.42
C VAL A 149 1.25 1.83 1.12
N ALA A 150 1.07 0.86 2.02
CA ALA A 150 1.56 -0.51 1.82
C ALA A 150 0.99 -1.15 0.55
N VAL A 151 -0.31 -1.06 0.32
CA VAL A 151 -0.98 -1.60 -0.88
C VAL A 151 -0.42 -0.95 -2.15
N CYS A 152 -0.24 0.37 -2.17
CA CYS A 152 0.35 1.09 -3.30
C CYS A 152 1.78 0.61 -3.59
N VAL A 153 2.62 0.52 -2.56
CA VAL A 153 4.02 0.09 -2.69
C VAL A 153 4.11 -1.34 -3.20
N ILE A 154 3.34 -2.26 -2.63
CA ILE A 154 3.29 -3.66 -3.07
C ILE A 154 2.88 -3.73 -4.56
N ARG A 155 1.83 -3.00 -4.94
CA ARG A 155 1.36 -2.99 -6.33
C ARG A 155 2.41 -2.43 -7.29
N MET A 156 3.05 -1.32 -6.95
CA MET A 156 4.10 -0.71 -7.77
C MET A 156 5.32 -1.64 -7.89
N ALA A 157 5.71 -2.31 -6.81
CA ALA A 157 6.83 -3.25 -6.80
C ALA A 157 6.54 -4.52 -7.62
N GLU A 158 5.32 -5.06 -7.53
CA GLU A 158 4.91 -6.24 -8.32
C GLU A 158 4.89 -5.93 -9.82
N LYS A 159 4.34 -4.78 -10.20
CA LYS A 159 4.34 -4.33 -11.60
C LYS A 159 5.75 -4.20 -12.17
N GLU A 160 6.68 -3.66 -11.40
CA GLU A 160 8.07 -3.54 -11.78
C GLU A 160 8.73 -4.90 -12.06
N ARG A 161 8.38 -5.92 -11.28
CA ARG A 161 8.88 -7.28 -11.50
C ARG A 161 8.33 -7.94 -12.77
N GLU A 162 7.13 -7.59 -13.17
CA GLU A 162 6.53 -8.10 -14.41
C GLU A 162 7.14 -7.46 -15.68
N GLU A 163 7.72 -6.27 -15.56
CA GLU A 163 8.36 -5.53 -16.65
C GLU A 163 9.85 -5.88 -16.83
N ASP A 164 10.48 -6.51 -15.86
CA ASP A 164 11.87 -7.00 -15.92
C ASP A 164 11.92 -8.47 -16.40
#